data_f7c80b856d561627f7f2313c3f757de4
#
_entry.id   f7c80b856d561627f7f2313c3f757de4
#
_cell.length_a   1.000
_cell.length_b   1.000
_cell.length_c   1.000
_cell.angle_alpha   90.00
_cell.angle_beta   90.00
_cell.angle_gamma   90.00
#
_symmetry.space_group_name_H-M   'P 1'
#
loop_
_entity.id
_entity.type
_entity.pdbx_description
1 polymer ?
#
loop_
_entity_poly.entity_id
_entity_poly.type
_entity_poly.pdbx_seq_one_letter_code
_entity_poly.pdbx_strand_id
1 'polypeptide(L)'
;MSETELAPEPMTEATTLSLPPVASLLDDHTPPDGHHAATGASADEGNDDQGGPEEPGDPQWGQWRLPAVTLPENLRLQTAVARLVVQKQRIDAIVREGQLDGLWPVSWLGLDGRSIDLSAFVQSVLPFIPESGQGQTAAGRVNLKFTLGDDSRWGRSQVQRPRALAERLGADERALVGQPDLAEVSLISSLGLCVPTQGKSRVGFLRQMGAASMAARVTALAYPAPSQLSLYAVAPGGQSQVWCVLGQRQLRRLEAHWLSVPLLNGYGVAEPKPWPESWPAVEAVALALAECRGKGVPEVDLAALSQRLTREAQGMRWVSTNLLQMRNWVPRWRFFLSSFIGLPALLLVVAMLALPRAIEAAAVAAILGFAGGAVAALAVPWVIARQRDVN
;
A
#
# COMPACT_ATOMS: atom_id res chain seq x y z
N MET A 1 -8.66 38.44 -49.04
CA MET A 1 -8.91 37.78 -47.73
C MET A 1 -8.72 36.30 -48.00
N SER A 2 -7.53 35.80 -47.68
CA SER A 2 -7.11 34.43 -47.98
C SER A 2 -7.18 33.63 -46.67
N GLU A 3 -8.07 32.66 -46.62
CA GLU A 3 -8.16 31.67 -45.57
C GLU A 3 -6.98 30.69 -45.72
N THR A 4 -6.12 30.66 -44.77
CA THR A 4 -5.03 29.67 -44.65
C THR A 4 -5.55 28.48 -43.87
N GLU A 5 -5.84 27.41 -44.58
CA GLU A 5 -6.25 26.10 -44.09
C GLU A 5 -5.03 25.46 -43.41
N LEU A 6 -5.07 25.34 -42.07
CA LEU A 6 -4.08 24.62 -41.26
C LEU A 6 -4.41 23.11 -41.33
N ALA A 7 -3.53 22.36 -41.99
CA ALA A 7 -3.56 20.89 -41.97
C ALA A 7 -3.29 20.33 -40.57
N PRO A 8 -3.97 19.22 -40.18
CA PRO A 8 -3.70 18.58 -38.91
C PRO A 8 -2.35 17.84 -38.92
N GLU A 9 -1.56 18.07 -37.90
CA GLU A 9 -0.30 17.34 -37.65
C GLU A 9 -0.60 15.85 -37.39
N PRO A 10 0.26 14.92 -37.85
CA PRO A 10 0.08 13.49 -37.61
C PRO A 10 0.30 13.17 -36.15
N MET A 11 -0.65 12.44 -35.57
CA MET A 11 -0.59 11.86 -34.23
C MET A 11 0.66 11.00 -34.09
N THR A 12 1.50 11.39 -33.14
CA THR A 12 2.74 10.72 -32.75
C THR A 12 2.42 9.30 -32.26
N GLU A 13 3.14 8.35 -32.81
CA GLU A 13 3.11 6.93 -32.52
C GLU A 13 3.10 6.63 -31.01
N ALA A 14 2.21 5.73 -30.63
CA ALA A 14 2.18 5.13 -29.29
C ALA A 14 3.53 4.48 -29.02
N THR A 15 4.31 5.07 -28.13
CA THR A 15 5.54 4.49 -27.58
C THR A 15 5.16 3.23 -26.83
N THR A 16 5.35 2.09 -27.47
CA THR A 16 5.28 0.76 -26.87
C THR A 16 6.37 0.70 -25.79
N LEU A 17 5.98 0.79 -24.52
CA LEU A 17 6.85 0.62 -23.37
C LEU A 17 7.40 -0.82 -23.40
N SER A 18 8.57 -1.01 -24.00
CA SER A 18 9.35 -2.22 -23.86
C SER A 18 9.94 -2.23 -22.45
N LEU A 19 9.37 -3.07 -21.59
CA LEU A 19 9.99 -3.48 -20.34
C LEU A 19 11.34 -4.13 -20.70
N PRO A 20 12.44 -3.83 -20.00
CA PRO A 20 13.70 -4.53 -20.23
C PRO A 20 13.49 -6.03 -20.01
N PRO A 21 14.05 -6.89 -20.87
CA PRO A 21 13.86 -8.33 -20.75
C PRO A 21 14.53 -8.81 -19.45
N VAL A 22 13.72 -9.28 -18.51
CA VAL A 22 14.17 -9.93 -17.26
C VAL A 22 14.92 -11.23 -17.53
N ALA A 23 14.98 -11.66 -18.78
CA ALA A 23 15.61 -12.91 -19.20
C ALA A 23 17.16 -12.93 -19.14
N SER A 24 17.82 -11.78 -19.08
CA SER A 24 19.30 -11.74 -19.12
C SER A 24 20.00 -11.94 -17.77
N LEU A 25 19.27 -12.09 -16.66
CA LEU A 25 19.84 -12.35 -15.33
C LEU A 25 19.68 -13.81 -14.86
N LEU A 26 19.21 -14.71 -15.73
CA LEU A 26 18.91 -16.10 -15.36
C LEU A 26 19.86 -17.15 -15.93
N ASP A 27 20.77 -16.77 -16.82
CA ASP A 27 21.75 -17.70 -17.38
C ASP A 27 23.16 -17.41 -16.84
N ASP A 28 23.73 -18.41 -16.28
CA ASP A 28 25.10 -18.65 -15.90
C ASP A 28 25.37 -18.75 -14.39
N HIS A 29 25.18 -19.98 -13.88
CA HIS A 29 26.07 -20.60 -12.90
C HIS A 29 25.65 -22.05 -12.68
N THR A 30 26.13 -22.92 -13.56
CA THR A 30 26.23 -24.35 -13.30
C THR A 30 27.39 -24.56 -12.32
N PRO A 31 27.19 -25.23 -11.17
CA PRO A 31 28.30 -25.56 -10.29
C PRO A 31 29.17 -26.64 -10.93
N PRO A 32 30.50 -26.57 -10.81
CA PRO A 32 31.39 -27.60 -11.35
C PRO A 32 31.29 -28.90 -10.55
N ASP A 33 31.10 -30.00 -11.27
CA ASP A 33 31.23 -31.36 -10.77
C ASP A 33 32.65 -31.60 -10.23
N GLY A 34 32.76 -31.80 -8.91
CA GLY A 34 33.98 -32.20 -8.25
C GLY A 34 33.89 -33.65 -7.78
N HIS A 35 34.23 -34.57 -8.64
CA HIS A 35 34.58 -35.93 -8.24
C HIS A 35 35.89 -35.90 -7.42
N HIS A 36 35.85 -36.34 -6.17
CA HIS A 36 37.01 -36.94 -5.52
C HIS A 36 36.57 -38.17 -4.74
N ALA A 37 36.94 -39.26 -5.33
CA ALA A 37 37.07 -40.56 -4.66
C ALA A 37 38.26 -40.54 -3.69
N ALA A 38 38.07 -41.03 -2.49
CA ALA A 38 39.15 -41.48 -1.62
C ALA A 38 38.70 -42.70 -0.82
N THR A 39 39.27 -43.76 -1.21
CA THR A 39 39.53 -45.05 -0.65
C THR A 39 39.93 -45.09 0.82
N GLY A 40 39.37 -46.07 1.58
CA GLY A 40 40.16 -47.01 2.38
C GLY A 40 40.46 -46.63 3.84
N ALA A 41 39.91 -47.41 4.75
CA ALA A 41 40.69 -48.27 5.67
C ALA A 41 39.76 -48.88 6.73
N SER A 42 39.80 -50.17 6.77
CA SER A 42 39.28 -51.08 7.78
C SER A 42 40.20 -51.12 9.00
N ALA A 43 39.63 -51.42 10.16
CA ALA A 43 40.08 -52.09 11.34
C ALA A 43 39.36 -51.53 12.57
N ASP A 44 38.93 -52.16 13.56
CA ASP A 44 39.13 -53.46 14.14
C ASP A 44 38.18 -53.65 15.31
N GLU A 45 37.98 -54.81 15.71
CA GLU A 45 37.14 -55.37 16.75
C GLU A 45 37.27 -54.71 18.12
N GLY A 46 36.14 -54.69 18.88
CA GLY A 46 36.10 -54.38 20.29
C GLY A 46 34.73 -54.69 20.87
N ASN A 47 34.49 -55.98 21.11
CA ASN A 47 33.37 -56.52 21.88
C ASN A 47 33.60 -56.23 23.37
N ASP A 48 32.77 -55.42 23.98
CA ASP A 48 32.60 -55.42 25.43
C ASP A 48 31.11 -55.23 25.79
N ASP A 49 30.55 -56.40 26.07
CA ASP A 49 29.25 -56.65 26.65
C ASP A 49 29.27 -56.14 28.14
N GLN A 50 28.73 -54.96 28.44
CA GLN A 50 28.36 -54.54 29.76
C GLN A 50 26.95 -54.06 29.79
N GLY A 51 26.04 -54.96 30.33
CA GLY A 51 24.67 -54.65 30.67
C GLY A 51 24.56 -53.42 31.54
N GLY A 52 24.30 -52.27 30.97
CA GLY A 52 23.86 -51.07 31.63
C GLY A 52 22.38 -51.19 32.05
N PRO A 53 21.92 -50.51 33.10
CA PRO A 53 20.55 -50.55 33.55
C PRO A 53 19.63 -50.12 32.39
N GLU A 54 18.59 -50.91 32.13
CA GLU A 54 17.49 -50.61 31.21
C GLU A 54 16.98 -49.20 31.55
N GLU A 55 17.29 -48.22 30.70
CA GLU A 55 16.63 -46.91 30.73
C GLU A 55 15.11 -47.15 30.58
N PRO A 56 14.29 -46.48 31.40
CA PRO A 56 12.84 -46.58 31.28
C PRO A 56 12.44 -46.22 29.87
N GLY A 57 11.88 -47.19 29.16
CA GLY A 57 11.53 -47.12 27.73
C GLY A 57 10.97 -45.77 27.40
N ASP A 58 11.61 -45.10 26.44
CA ASP A 58 11.13 -43.85 25.88
C ASP A 58 9.62 -43.93 25.60
N PRO A 59 8.83 -43.02 26.13
CA PRO A 59 7.42 -42.99 25.80
C PRO A 59 7.32 -42.96 24.29
N GLN A 60 6.49 -43.82 23.72
CA GLN A 60 6.26 -43.96 22.27
C GLN A 60 5.71 -42.66 21.66
N TRP A 61 6.51 -41.58 21.63
CA TRP A 61 6.20 -40.31 21.01
C TRP A 61 6.26 -40.37 19.45
N GLY A 62 6.56 -41.57 18.90
CA GLY A 62 6.91 -41.78 17.49
C GLY A 62 5.78 -41.63 16.47
N GLN A 63 4.55 -41.23 16.84
CA GLN A 63 3.43 -41.20 15.89
C GLN A 63 2.69 -39.86 15.74
N TRP A 64 2.99 -38.86 16.55
CA TRP A 64 2.32 -37.56 16.46
C TRP A 64 3.08 -36.60 15.52
N ARG A 65 2.80 -36.71 14.23
CA ARG A 65 3.29 -35.74 13.25
C ARG A 65 2.31 -34.57 13.17
N LEU A 66 2.82 -33.35 13.30
CA LEU A 66 2.01 -32.18 13.06
C LEU A 66 1.48 -32.17 11.62
N PRO A 67 0.22 -31.76 11.42
CA PRO A 67 -0.33 -31.63 10.08
C PRO A 67 0.47 -30.64 9.26
N ALA A 68 0.79 -31.02 8.02
CA ALA A 68 1.37 -30.07 7.07
C ALA A 68 0.34 -29.00 6.70
N VAL A 69 0.80 -27.76 6.61
CA VAL A 69 -0.04 -26.67 6.15
C VAL A 69 -0.48 -26.94 4.71
N THR A 70 -1.79 -26.86 4.47
CA THR A 70 -2.37 -27.05 3.15
C THR A 70 -1.99 -25.88 2.24
N LEU A 71 -1.42 -26.19 1.08
CA LEU A 71 -1.05 -25.21 0.07
C LEU A 71 -2.11 -25.21 -1.05
N PRO A 72 -2.32 -24.06 -1.74
CA PRO A 72 -3.16 -24.03 -2.93
C PRO A 72 -2.64 -24.98 -4.01
N GLU A 73 -3.53 -25.69 -4.70
CA GLU A 73 -3.17 -26.65 -5.75
C GLU A 73 -2.63 -26.00 -7.04
N ASN A 74 -2.80 -24.68 -7.17
CA ASN A 74 -2.34 -23.93 -8.36
C ASN A 74 -0.81 -23.88 -8.45
N LEU A 75 -0.24 -24.65 -9.37
CA LEU A 75 1.21 -24.73 -9.61
C LEU A 75 1.84 -23.40 -10.05
N ARG A 76 1.08 -22.56 -10.79
CA ARG A 76 1.59 -21.23 -11.19
C ARG A 76 1.76 -20.35 -9.96
N LEU A 77 0.79 -20.37 -9.06
CA LEU A 77 0.87 -19.64 -7.79
C LEU A 77 1.99 -20.16 -6.91
N GLN A 78 2.11 -21.49 -6.74
CA GLN A 78 3.20 -22.08 -5.97
C GLN A 78 4.57 -21.67 -6.52
N THR A 79 4.72 -21.64 -7.85
CA THR A 79 5.96 -21.20 -8.50
C THR A 79 6.23 -19.73 -8.25
N ALA A 80 5.20 -18.87 -8.34
CA ALA A 80 5.34 -17.44 -8.09
C ALA A 80 5.71 -17.14 -6.62
N VAL A 81 5.09 -17.84 -5.67
CA VAL A 81 5.43 -17.74 -4.24
C VAL A 81 6.86 -18.21 -3.96
N ALA A 82 7.26 -19.36 -4.52
CA ALA A 82 8.63 -19.86 -4.36
C ALA A 82 9.66 -18.88 -4.95
N ARG A 83 9.38 -18.28 -6.11
CA ARG A 83 10.23 -17.22 -6.70
C ARG A 83 10.31 -15.99 -5.79
N LEU A 84 9.20 -15.54 -5.22
CA LEU A 84 9.21 -14.43 -4.27
C LEU A 84 10.13 -14.71 -3.08
N VAL A 85 10.04 -15.93 -2.51
CA VAL A 85 10.90 -16.34 -1.40
C VAL A 85 12.38 -16.31 -1.79
N VAL A 86 12.74 -16.84 -2.97
CA VAL A 86 14.12 -16.82 -3.49
C VAL A 86 14.60 -15.39 -3.75
N GLN A 87 13.75 -14.53 -4.32
CA GLN A 87 14.10 -13.12 -4.55
C GLN A 87 14.34 -12.39 -3.22
N LYS A 88 13.50 -12.61 -2.21
CA LYS A 88 13.73 -12.05 -0.87
C LYS A 88 15.08 -12.46 -0.30
N GLN A 89 15.48 -13.72 -0.44
CA GLN A 89 16.79 -14.21 -0.01
C GLN A 89 17.94 -13.50 -0.72
N ARG A 90 17.82 -13.32 -2.04
CA ARG A 90 18.82 -12.58 -2.84
C ARG A 90 18.94 -11.13 -2.37
N ILE A 91 17.82 -10.48 -2.14
CA ILE A 91 17.80 -9.11 -1.63
C ILE A 91 18.46 -9.04 -0.24
N ASP A 92 18.16 -9.99 0.66
CA ASP A 92 18.82 -10.07 1.98
C ASP A 92 20.34 -10.23 1.87
N ALA A 93 20.81 -11.03 0.90
CA ALA A 93 22.24 -11.20 0.65
C ALA A 93 22.91 -9.89 0.18
N ILE A 94 22.30 -9.20 -0.79
CA ILE A 94 22.77 -7.91 -1.31
C ILE A 94 22.85 -6.86 -0.22
N VAL A 95 21.77 -6.73 0.59
CA VAL A 95 21.72 -5.76 1.70
C VAL A 95 22.77 -6.07 2.76
N ARG A 96 23.01 -7.36 3.05
CA ARG A 96 24.06 -7.79 3.99
C ARG A 96 25.46 -7.41 3.52
N GLU A 97 25.73 -7.52 2.21
CA GLU A 97 26.99 -7.15 1.58
C GLU A 97 27.20 -5.62 1.51
N GLY A 98 26.19 -4.83 1.90
CA GLY A 98 26.23 -3.38 1.86
C GLY A 98 26.11 -2.78 0.46
N GLN A 99 25.72 -3.59 -0.51
CA GLN A 99 25.50 -3.16 -1.89
C GLN A 99 24.09 -2.54 -2.02
N LEU A 100 23.92 -1.34 -1.49
CA LEU A 100 22.66 -0.60 -1.56
C LEU A 100 22.68 0.30 -2.80
N ASP A 101 22.38 -0.24 -3.96
CA ASP A 101 22.41 0.47 -5.25
C ASP A 101 21.25 1.47 -5.46
N GLY A 102 20.57 1.88 -4.40
CA GLY A 102 19.47 2.84 -4.48
C GLY A 102 18.21 2.32 -5.20
N LEU A 103 18.21 1.06 -5.64
CA LEU A 103 17.12 0.43 -6.39
C LEU A 103 15.97 -0.06 -5.50
N TRP A 104 16.21 -0.15 -4.18
CA TRP A 104 15.23 -0.72 -3.24
C TRP A 104 14.48 0.37 -2.49
N PRO A 105 13.19 0.17 -2.17
CA PRO A 105 12.47 1.08 -1.29
C PRO A 105 13.20 1.22 0.05
N VAL A 106 13.50 2.45 0.44
CA VAL A 106 14.14 2.75 1.74
C VAL A 106 13.30 2.21 2.91
N SER A 107 11.98 2.13 2.71
CA SER A 107 11.03 1.55 3.66
C SER A 107 11.32 0.09 4.03
N TRP A 108 12.09 -0.64 3.22
CA TRP A 108 12.45 -2.03 3.50
C TRP A 108 13.59 -2.18 4.49
N LEU A 109 14.42 -1.17 4.63
CA LEU A 109 15.60 -1.26 5.49
C LEU A 109 15.18 -1.24 6.95
N GLY A 110 15.66 -2.22 7.71
CA GLY A 110 15.56 -2.23 9.15
C GLY A 110 16.37 -1.08 9.78
N LEU A 111 16.15 -0.85 11.05
CA LEU A 111 16.81 0.23 11.79
C LEU A 111 18.35 0.14 11.78
N ASP A 112 18.90 -1.05 11.55
CA ASP A 112 20.33 -1.32 11.44
C ASP A 112 20.91 -1.05 10.04
N GLY A 113 20.07 -0.78 9.05
CA GLY A 113 20.45 -0.58 7.64
C GLY A 113 21.10 -1.80 6.98
N ARG A 114 21.15 -2.95 7.67
CA ARG A 114 21.82 -4.19 7.21
C ARG A 114 20.86 -5.38 7.09
N SER A 115 19.63 -5.19 7.44
CA SER A 115 18.58 -6.19 7.33
C SER A 115 17.34 -5.59 6.65
N ILE A 116 16.51 -6.46 6.09
CA ILE A 116 15.21 -6.09 5.53
C ILE A 116 14.13 -6.33 6.56
N ASP A 117 13.37 -5.29 6.87
CA ASP A 117 12.15 -5.46 7.66
C ASP A 117 11.15 -6.30 6.87
N LEU A 118 10.88 -7.50 7.37
CA LEU A 118 9.98 -8.45 6.70
C LEU A 118 8.55 -7.92 6.60
N SER A 119 8.08 -7.16 7.59
CA SER A 119 6.74 -6.59 7.56
C SER A 119 6.62 -5.52 6.47
N ALA A 120 7.59 -4.60 6.40
CA ALA A 120 7.64 -3.57 5.36
C ALA A 120 7.77 -4.19 3.95
N PHE A 121 8.63 -5.22 3.81
CA PHE A 121 8.76 -5.96 2.56
C PHE A 121 7.43 -6.58 2.12
N VAL A 122 6.76 -7.32 3.02
CA VAL A 122 5.51 -8.00 2.71
C VAL A 122 4.40 -7.00 2.38
N GLN A 123 4.29 -5.89 3.12
CA GLN A 123 3.31 -4.83 2.85
C GLN A 123 3.53 -4.10 1.53
N SER A 124 4.78 -3.99 1.07
CA SER A 124 5.11 -3.38 -0.22
C SER A 124 4.85 -4.29 -1.42
N VAL A 125 4.96 -5.61 -1.21
CA VAL A 125 4.74 -6.63 -2.26
C VAL A 125 3.29 -7.06 -2.34
N LEU A 126 2.62 -7.23 -1.21
CA LEU A 126 1.23 -7.66 -1.11
C LEU A 126 0.35 -6.50 -0.61
N PRO A 127 -0.47 -5.90 -1.48
CA PRO A 127 -1.42 -4.88 -1.04
C PRO A 127 -2.56 -5.52 -0.24
N PHE A 128 -3.15 -4.75 0.67
CA PHE A 128 -4.37 -5.13 1.41
C PHE A 128 -4.26 -6.39 2.26
N ILE A 129 -3.07 -6.66 2.82
CA ILE A 129 -2.92 -7.71 3.83
C ILE A 129 -3.69 -7.29 5.07
N PRO A 130 -4.57 -8.14 5.63
CA PRO A 130 -5.26 -7.84 6.88
C PRO A 130 -4.24 -7.72 8.02
N GLU A 131 -4.52 -6.83 8.97
CA GLU A 131 -3.71 -6.72 10.17
C GLU A 131 -3.71 -8.04 10.95
N SER A 132 -2.55 -8.43 11.45
CA SER A 132 -2.35 -9.68 12.17
C SER A 132 -3.22 -9.71 13.43
N GLY A 133 -4.00 -10.77 13.64
CA GLY A 133 -4.68 -11.01 14.91
C GLY A 133 -6.07 -11.62 14.86
N GLN A 134 -6.71 -11.74 13.70
CA GLN A 134 -8.09 -12.26 13.61
C GLN A 134 -8.21 -13.72 13.10
N GLY A 135 -7.11 -14.44 12.92
CA GLY A 135 -7.10 -15.79 12.37
C GLY A 135 -7.13 -16.89 13.44
N GLN A 136 -7.60 -18.07 13.05
CA GLN A 136 -7.44 -19.28 13.86
C GLN A 136 -5.97 -19.66 13.93
N THR A 137 -5.50 -19.94 15.14
CA THR A 137 -4.11 -20.33 15.39
C THR A 137 -4.06 -21.82 15.72
N ALA A 138 -3.21 -22.56 15.03
CA ALA A 138 -2.98 -23.99 15.27
C ALA A 138 -1.50 -24.33 15.15
N ALA A 139 -1.07 -25.42 15.82
CA ALA A 139 0.25 -25.99 15.57
C ALA A 139 0.24 -26.71 14.22
N GLY A 140 1.29 -26.49 13.42
CA GLY A 140 1.39 -27.08 12.08
C GLY A 140 2.81 -27.11 11.56
N ARG A 141 3.02 -27.82 10.47
CA ARG A 141 4.29 -27.94 9.79
C ARG A 141 4.29 -27.08 8.54
N VAL A 142 5.15 -26.05 8.51
CA VAL A 142 5.28 -25.13 7.38
C VAL A 142 6.43 -25.55 6.46
N ASN A 143 6.18 -25.47 5.14
CA ASN A 143 7.19 -25.77 4.15
C ASN A 143 8.09 -24.54 3.94
N LEU A 144 9.41 -24.69 4.15
CA LEU A 144 10.36 -23.59 4.07
C LEU A 144 10.51 -23.01 2.65
N LYS A 145 10.15 -23.75 1.60
CA LYS A 145 10.13 -23.26 0.22
C LYS A 145 9.13 -22.11 0.01
N PHE A 146 8.05 -22.09 0.80
CA PHE A 146 6.97 -21.09 0.71
C PHE A 146 6.92 -20.17 1.93
N THR A 147 7.97 -20.16 2.75
CA THR A 147 8.06 -19.36 3.96
C THR A 147 9.09 -18.24 3.74
N LEU A 148 8.70 -17.00 3.94
CA LEU A 148 9.66 -15.89 4.00
C LEU A 148 10.55 -16.04 5.23
N GLY A 149 11.76 -15.51 5.19
CA GLY A 149 12.70 -15.61 6.29
C GLY A 149 13.61 -14.39 6.35
N ASP A 150 14.44 -14.37 7.36
CA ASP A 150 15.53 -13.42 7.51
C ASP A 150 16.84 -14.22 7.59
N ASP A 151 17.64 -14.15 6.56
CA ASP A 151 18.90 -14.89 6.46
C ASP A 151 20.07 -14.12 7.12
N SER A 152 19.80 -12.96 7.75
CA SER A 152 20.83 -12.02 8.17
C SER A 152 21.56 -12.41 9.47
N ARG A 153 20.92 -13.11 10.40
CA ARG A 153 21.42 -13.20 11.79
C ARG A 153 22.18 -14.48 12.16
N TRP A 154 21.94 -15.61 11.49
CA TRP A 154 22.48 -16.89 11.93
C TRP A 154 23.30 -17.53 10.81
N GLY A 155 24.58 -17.22 10.78
CA GLY A 155 25.53 -17.96 9.93
C GLY A 155 25.79 -19.35 10.51
N ARG A 156 25.90 -20.35 9.64
CA ARG A 156 26.24 -21.74 10.00
C ARG A 156 27.52 -21.84 10.85
N SER A 157 28.45 -20.92 10.63
CA SER A 157 29.72 -20.82 11.35
C SER A 157 29.60 -20.34 12.79
N GLN A 158 28.48 -19.73 13.18
CA GLN A 158 28.30 -19.16 14.53
C GLN A 158 27.68 -20.14 15.54
N VAL A 159 27.31 -21.34 15.10
CA VAL A 159 26.64 -22.34 15.92
C VAL A 159 27.57 -23.51 16.18
N GLN A 160 27.82 -23.84 17.44
CA GLN A 160 28.75 -24.93 17.85
C GLN A 160 28.29 -26.32 17.37
N ARG A 161 26.98 -26.59 17.33
CA ARG A 161 26.40 -27.89 16.90
C ARG A 161 25.21 -27.64 15.96
N PRO A 162 25.46 -27.21 14.70
CA PRO A 162 24.40 -26.75 13.81
C PRO A 162 23.38 -27.85 13.47
N ARG A 163 23.80 -29.10 13.31
CA ARG A 163 22.88 -30.20 13.01
C ARG A 163 21.94 -30.50 14.16
N ALA A 164 22.46 -30.69 15.36
CA ALA A 164 21.64 -30.92 16.56
C ALA A 164 20.67 -29.76 16.84
N LEU A 165 21.11 -28.52 16.61
CA LEU A 165 20.23 -27.37 16.70
C LEU A 165 19.12 -27.39 15.64
N ALA A 166 19.45 -27.76 14.39
CA ALA A 166 18.47 -27.86 13.32
C ALA A 166 17.42 -28.93 13.59
N GLU A 167 17.84 -30.10 14.03
CA GLU A 167 16.95 -31.19 14.47
C GLU A 167 16.04 -30.73 15.59
N ARG A 168 16.63 -30.13 16.64
CA ARG A 168 15.85 -29.58 17.75
C ARG A 168 14.87 -28.49 17.33
N LEU A 169 15.22 -27.58 16.41
CA LEU A 169 14.33 -26.52 15.93
C LEU A 169 13.26 -27.02 14.96
N GLY A 170 13.53 -28.12 14.27
CA GLY A 170 12.61 -28.78 13.35
C GLY A 170 11.67 -29.80 13.98
N ALA A 171 11.90 -30.17 15.25
CA ALA A 171 11.15 -31.22 15.92
C ALA A 171 9.68 -30.81 16.20
N ASP A 172 8.76 -31.73 15.92
CA ASP A 172 7.31 -31.55 16.12
C ASP A 172 6.93 -31.48 17.60
N GLU A 173 7.68 -32.15 18.45
CA GLU A 173 7.43 -32.25 19.89
C GLU A 173 7.37 -30.88 20.60
N ARG A 174 8.18 -29.93 20.15
CA ARG A 174 8.17 -28.56 20.69
C ARG A 174 6.84 -27.83 20.50
N ALA A 175 6.18 -28.10 19.38
CA ALA A 175 4.90 -27.49 19.09
C ALA A 175 3.76 -28.09 19.91
N LEU A 176 3.87 -29.38 20.26
CA LEU A 176 2.88 -30.10 21.05
C LEU A 176 2.93 -29.72 22.54
N VAL A 177 4.12 -29.45 23.07
CA VAL A 177 4.32 -29.10 24.49
C VAL A 177 4.03 -27.63 24.80
N GLY A 178 3.64 -26.82 23.79
CA GLY A 178 3.31 -25.40 24.00
C GLY A 178 4.49 -24.56 24.44
N GLN A 179 5.71 -24.90 24.02
CA GLN A 179 6.91 -24.16 24.42
C GLN A 179 6.84 -22.70 23.96
N PRO A 180 7.20 -21.73 24.83
CA PRO A 180 7.12 -20.30 24.51
C PRO A 180 8.04 -19.88 23.36
N ASP A 181 8.95 -20.76 22.97
CA ASP A 181 10.00 -20.53 21.99
C ASP A 181 9.66 -21.05 20.58
N LEU A 182 8.38 -21.40 20.31
CA LEU A 182 7.96 -21.85 19.01
C LEU A 182 7.93 -20.68 18.01
N ALA A 183 8.30 -20.96 16.75
CA ALA A 183 8.17 -19.97 15.67
C ALA A 183 6.68 -19.66 15.44
N GLU A 184 6.36 -18.38 15.32
CA GLU A 184 5.01 -17.93 14.95
C GLU A 184 4.99 -17.50 13.49
N VAL A 185 4.01 -18.02 12.75
CA VAL A 185 3.90 -17.83 11.30
C VAL A 185 2.49 -17.44 10.92
N SER A 186 2.34 -16.35 10.22
CA SER A 186 1.10 -15.98 9.54
C SER A 186 1.06 -16.70 8.18
N LEU A 187 0.02 -17.51 7.96
CA LEU A 187 -0.24 -18.16 6.69
C LEU A 187 -1.27 -17.36 5.90
N ILE A 188 -0.90 -16.80 4.78
CA ILE A 188 -1.86 -16.25 3.81
C ILE A 188 -2.40 -17.43 3.01
N SER A 189 -3.50 -18.00 3.50
CA SER A 189 -4.00 -19.31 3.07
C SER A 189 -4.25 -19.41 1.57
N SER A 190 -4.87 -18.39 0.98
CA SER A 190 -5.20 -18.35 -0.45
C SER A 190 -3.96 -18.22 -1.36
N LEU A 191 -2.85 -17.71 -0.83
CA LEU A 191 -1.56 -17.63 -1.54
C LEU A 191 -0.63 -18.81 -1.24
N GLY A 192 -0.84 -19.49 -0.12
CA GLY A 192 0.10 -20.50 0.38
C GLY A 192 1.44 -19.88 0.84
N LEU A 193 1.47 -18.58 1.12
CA LEU A 193 2.64 -17.86 1.59
C LEU A 193 2.67 -17.81 3.11
N CYS A 194 3.78 -18.27 3.69
CA CYS A 194 4.04 -18.21 5.11
C CYS A 194 4.96 -17.03 5.44
N VAL A 195 4.51 -16.19 6.39
CA VAL A 195 5.23 -15.00 6.85
C VAL A 195 5.52 -15.15 8.33
N PRO A 196 6.75 -15.41 8.78
CA PRO A 196 7.07 -15.53 10.18
C PRO A 196 6.97 -14.18 10.89
N THR A 197 6.20 -14.14 11.96
CA THR A 197 6.13 -12.99 12.88
C THR A 197 7.20 -13.12 13.97
N GLN A 198 7.44 -14.36 14.43
CA GLN A 198 8.55 -14.70 15.33
C GLN A 198 9.38 -15.85 14.76
N GLY A 199 10.68 -15.85 15.06
CA GLY A 199 11.59 -16.90 14.57
C GLY A 199 12.03 -16.73 13.11
N LYS A 200 12.02 -15.50 12.57
CA LYS A 200 12.44 -15.17 11.18
C LYS A 200 13.80 -15.77 10.83
N SER A 201 14.78 -15.65 11.74
CA SER A 201 16.16 -16.16 11.56
C SER A 201 16.25 -17.69 11.57
N ARG A 202 15.29 -18.39 12.22
CA ARG A 202 15.24 -19.86 12.18
C ARG A 202 14.94 -20.38 10.78
N VAL A 203 14.06 -19.70 10.07
CA VAL A 203 13.72 -20.06 8.68
C VAL A 203 14.99 -20.07 7.82
N GLY A 204 15.78 -19.01 7.89
CA GLY A 204 17.05 -18.91 7.18
C GLY A 204 18.05 -19.99 7.61
N PHE A 205 18.20 -20.18 8.91
CA PHE A 205 19.11 -21.21 9.45
C PHE A 205 18.70 -22.64 9.02
N LEU A 206 17.44 -23.01 9.21
CA LEU A 206 16.95 -24.35 8.85
C LEU A 206 17.08 -24.61 7.36
N ARG A 207 16.87 -23.59 6.53
CA ARG A 207 17.05 -23.65 5.09
C ARG A 207 18.51 -23.90 4.70
N GLN A 208 19.46 -23.21 5.34
CA GLN A 208 20.91 -23.44 5.18
C GLN A 208 21.33 -24.85 5.61
N MET A 209 20.60 -25.44 6.55
CA MET A 209 20.81 -26.82 7.00
C MET A 209 20.11 -27.87 6.12
N GLY A 210 19.43 -27.46 5.04
CA GLY A 210 18.73 -28.34 4.12
C GLY A 210 17.40 -28.88 4.61
N ALA A 211 16.84 -28.31 5.68
CA ALA A 211 15.51 -28.71 6.16
C ALA A 211 14.42 -28.29 5.16
N ALA A 212 13.48 -29.19 4.85
CA ALA A 212 12.36 -28.90 3.96
C ALA A 212 11.20 -28.17 4.66
N SER A 213 11.06 -28.38 5.97
CA SER A 213 9.94 -27.87 6.76
C SER A 213 10.34 -27.62 8.20
N MET A 214 9.51 -26.86 8.94
CA MET A 214 9.65 -26.66 10.39
C MET A 214 8.31 -26.68 11.08
N ALA A 215 8.31 -27.03 12.37
CA ALA A 215 7.14 -26.89 13.25
C ALA A 215 6.97 -25.40 13.63
N ALA A 216 5.72 -24.93 13.59
CA ALA A 216 5.37 -23.55 13.92
C ALA A 216 3.96 -23.44 14.48
N ARG A 217 3.70 -22.36 15.22
CA ARG A 217 2.35 -21.89 15.50
C ARG A 217 1.87 -21.09 14.30
N VAL A 218 0.86 -21.56 13.61
CA VAL A 218 0.38 -21.00 12.33
C VAL A 218 -0.94 -20.29 12.56
N THR A 219 -0.98 -19.01 12.22
CA THR A 219 -2.21 -18.21 12.21
C THR A 219 -2.65 -17.99 10.77
N ALA A 220 -3.82 -18.48 10.41
CA ALA A 220 -4.37 -18.35 9.07
C ALA A 220 -4.90 -16.92 8.85
N LEU A 221 -4.46 -16.27 7.78
CA LEU A 221 -4.94 -14.95 7.35
C LEU A 221 -5.73 -15.09 6.05
N ALA A 222 -6.90 -14.45 6.01
CA ALA A 222 -7.65 -14.29 4.77
C ALA A 222 -6.99 -13.22 3.88
N TYR A 223 -7.04 -13.41 2.57
CA TYR A 223 -6.57 -12.42 1.59
C TYR A 223 -7.67 -12.21 0.54
N PRO A 224 -7.85 -11.00 0.01
CA PRO A 224 -8.90 -10.72 -0.96
C PRO A 224 -8.87 -11.67 -2.16
N ALA A 225 -10.05 -12.08 -2.63
CA ALA A 225 -10.16 -12.94 -3.81
C ALA A 225 -9.56 -12.25 -5.06
N PRO A 226 -8.98 -12.98 -6.03
CA PRO A 226 -8.36 -12.40 -7.22
C PRO A 226 -9.33 -11.50 -8.01
N SER A 227 -10.61 -11.86 -8.05
CA SER A 227 -11.66 -11.07 -8.71
C SER A 227 -11.93 -9.70 -8.08
N GLN A 228 -11.55 -9.51 -6.81
CA GLN A 228 -11.68 -8.24 -6.10
C GLN A 228 -10.50 -7.30 -6.36
N LEU A 229 -9.40 -7.81 -6.88
CA LEU A 229 -8.18 -7.08 -7.13
C LEU A 229 -8.07 -6.68 -8.61
N SER A 230 -7.70 -5.46 -8.88
CA SER A 230 -7.41 -4.98 -10.23
C SER A 230 -6.11 -4.20 -10.25
N LEU A 231 -5.28 -4.46 -11.26
CA LEU A 231 -4.01 -3.77 -11.46
C LEU A 231 -4.14 -2.74 -12.57
N TYR A 232 -3.52 -1.57 -12.37
CA TYR A 232 -3.50 -0.48 -13.33
C TYR A 232 -2.09 0.03 -13.54
N ALA A 233 -1.68 0.12 -14.81
CA ALA A 233 -0.45 0.78 -15.20
C ALA A 233 -0.73 2.27 -15.40
N VAL A 234 0.00 3.11 -14.71
CA VAL A 234 -0.17 4.58 -14.72
C VAL A 234 1.19 5.26 -14.80
N ALA A 235 1.20 6.50 -15.25
CA ALA A 235 2.44 7.28 -15.37
C ALA A 235 2.28 8.71 -14.81
N PRO A 236 2.00 8.89 -13.50
CA PRO A 236 1.90 10.23 -12.92
C PRO A 236 3.23 10.96 -13.04
N GLY A 237 3.19 12.17 -13.63
CA GLY A 237 4.41 12.96 -13.88
C GLY A 237 5.44 12.26 -14.77
N GLY A 238 5.00 11.33 -15.66
CA GLY A 238 5.87 10.57 -16.56
C GLY A 238 6.59 9.38 -15.94
N GLN A 239 6.40 9.10 -14.65
CA GLN A 239 6.99 7.96 -13.97
C GLN A 239 6.06 6.73 -14.03
N SER A 240 6.53 5.65 -14.65
CA SER A 240 5.76 4.39 -14.71
C SER A 240 5.56 3.81 -13.31
N GLN A 241 4.32 3.55 -12.95
CA GLN A 241 3.89 2.96 -11.67
C GLN A 241 2.80 1.93 -11.91
N VAL A 242 2.65 1.00 -10.96
CA VAL A 242 1.53 0.08 -10.93
C VAL A 242 0.73 0.32 -9.65
N TRP A 243 -0.56 0.50 -9.80
CA TRP A 243 -1.49 0.64 -8.69
C TRP A 243 -2.39 -0.58 -8.60
N CYS A 244 -2.70 -1.00 -7.38
CA CYS A 244 -3.64 -2.06 -7.10
C CYS A 244 -4.90 -1.48 -6.46
N VAL A 245 -6.06 -1.89 -6.97
CA VAL A 245 -7.37 -1.44 -6.47
C VAL A 245 -8.15 -2.65 -5.97
N LEU A 246 -8.64 -2.56 -4.74
CA LEU A 246 -9.51 -3.54 -4.09
C LEU A 246 -10.97 -3.07 -4.18
N GLY A 247 -11.85 -3.92 -4.70
CA GLY A 247 -13.29 -3.69 -4.74
C GLY A 247 -13.69 -2.40 -5.47
N GLN A 248 -12.88 -1.92 -6.43
CA GLN A 248 -13.06 -0.65 -7.14
C GLN A 248 -13.07 0.60 -6.25
N ARG A 249 -12.61 0.47 -5.02
CA ARG A 249 -12.71 1.53 -4.01
C ARG A 249 -11.37 1.88 -3.37
N GLN A 250 -10.70 0.92 -2.78
CA GLN A 250 -9.44 1.14 -2.07
C GLN A 250 -8.26 1.00 -3.01
N LEU A 251 -7.39 1.99 -3.05
CA LEU A 251 -6.23 2.01 -3.94
C LEU A 251 -4.94 2.07 -3.13
N ARG A 252 -3.96 1.23 -3.52
CA ARG A 252 -2.59 1.24 -3.04
C ARG A 252 -1.61 1.25 -4.19
N ARG A 253 -0.50 1.98 -4.04
CA ARG A 253 0.62 1.92 -4.96
C ARG A 253 1.47 0.68 -4.65
N LEU A 254 1.86 -0.08 -5.68
CA LEU A 254 2.81 -1.19 -5.56
C LEU A 254 4.23 -0.63 -5.67
N GLU A 255 4.93 -0.55 -4.55
CA GLU A 255 6.32 -0.05 -4.52
C GLU A 255 7.28 -1.01 -5.23
N ALA A 256 7.07 -2.31 -5.03
CA ALA A 256 7.83 -3.38 -5.64
C ALA A 256 7.01 -4.12 -6.72
N HIS A 257 6.46 -3.37 -7.68
CA HIS A 257 5.58 -3.93 -8.71
C HIS A 257 6.22 -5.10 -9.50
N TRP A 258 7.52 -5.10 -9.66
CA TRP A 258 8.28 -6.18 -10.31
C TRP A 258 8.25 -7.51 -9.53
N LEU A 259 7.98 -7.51 -8.22
CA LEU A 259 7.68 -8.69 -7.40
C LEU A 259 6.17 -8.95 -7.30
N SER A 260 5.39 -7.87 -7.10
CA SER A 260 3.97 -7.95 -6.83
C SER A 260 3.18 -8.44 -8.05
N VAL A 261 3.46 -7.92 -9.25
CA VAL A 261 2.70 -8.26 -10.46
C VAL A 261 2.82 -9.75 -10.80
N PRO A 262 4.03 -10.36 -10.87
CA PRO A 262 4.15 -11.80 -11.13
C PRO A 262 3.46 -12.67 -10.06
N LEU A 263 3.51 -12.26 -8.80
CA LEU A 263 2.85 -12.97 -7.70
C LEU A 263 1.33 -12.91 -7.84
N LEU A 264 0.78 -11.70 -8.06
CA LEU A 264 -0.66 -11.49 -8.21
C LEU A 264 -1.20 -12.13 -9.48
N ASN A 265 -0.45 -12.13 -10.59
CA ASN A 265 -0.80 -12.87 -11.80
C ASN A 265 -0.83 -14.39 -11.55
N GLY A 266 0.14 -14.92 -10.81
CA GLY A 266 0.15 -16.32 -10.35
C GLY A 266 -1.07 -16.64 -9.47
N TYR A 267 -1.53 -15.70 -8.69
CA TYR A 267 -2.75 -15.80 -7.87
C TYR A 267 -4.04 -15.78 -8.70
N GLY A 268 -4.00 -15.24 -9.92
CA GLY A 268 -5.16 -15.15 -10.82
C GLY A 268 -5.69 -13.73 -11.02
N VAL A 269 -4.97 -12.72 -10.55
CA VAL A 269 -5.27 -11.32 -10.88
C VAL A 269 -4.83 -11.05 -12.33
N ALA A 270 -5.66 -10.36 -13.10
CA ALA A 270 -5.33 -10.00 -14.48
C ALA A 270 -4.12 -9.05 -14.55
N GLU A 271 -3.45 -9.04 -15.69
CA GLU A 271 -2.35 -8.11 -15.97
C GLU A 271 -2.78 -6.64 -15.82
N PRO A 272 -1.81 -5.74 -15.54
CA PRO A 272 -2.10 -4.32 -15.41
C PRO A 272 -2.76 -3.76 -16.67
N LYS A 273 -3.90 -3.11 -16.51
CA LYS A 273 -4.67 -2.44 -17.56
C LYS A 273 -4.55 -0.92 -17.46
N PRO A 274 -4.90 -0.16 -18.50
CA PRO A 274 -4.90 1.29 -18.46
C PRO A 274 -5.90 1.81 -17.43
N TRP A 275 -5.64 3.02 -16.91
CA TRP A 275 -6.50 3.69 -15.94
C TRP A 275 -7.85 4.08 -16.57
N PRO A 276 -8.99 3.82 -15.91
CA PRO A 276 -10.29 4.16 -16.44
C PRO A 276 -10.53 5.68 -16.49
N GLU A 277 -11.02 6.19 -17.61
CA GLU A 277 -11.35 7.62 -17.78
C GLU A 277 -12.46 8.12 -16.85
N SER A 278 -13.36 7.20 -16.43
CA SER A 278 -14.45 7.52 -15.51
C SER A 278 -14.01 7.75 -14.06
N TRP A 279 -12.76 7.46 -13.74
CA TRP A 279 -12.19 7.63 -12.41
C TRP A 279 -11.48 8.98 -12.25
N PRO A 280 -11.15 9.41 -11.03
CA PRO A 280 -10.35 10.61 -10.81
C PRO A 280 -9.06 10.60 -11.63
N ALA A 281 -8.63 11.76 -12.11
CA ALA A 281 -7.39 11.87 -12.86
C ALA A 281 -6.20 11.30 -12.11
N VAL A 282 -5.26 10.66 -12.83
CA VAL A 282 -4.07 10.00 -12.26
C VAL A 282 -3.30 10.95 -11.34
N GLU A 283 -3.16 12.21 -11.74
CA GLU A 283 -2.43 13.24 -10.97
C GLU A 283 -3.11 13.54 -9.64
N ALA A 284 -4.45 13.60 -9.62
CA ALA A 284 -5.20 13.84 -8.39
C ALA A 284 -5.06 12.68 -7.41
N VAL A 285 -5.07 11.44 -7.92
CA VAL A 285 -4.85 10.24 -7.10
C VAL A 285 -3.42 10.20 -6.57
N ALA A 286 -2.42 10.51 -7.41
CA ALA A 286 -1.02 10.56 -7.00
C ALA A 286 -0.76 11.60 -5.90
N LEU A 287 -1.41 12.78 -6.01
CA LEU A 287 -1.36 13.80 -4.97
C LEU A 287 -1.98 13.30 -3.66
N ALA A 288 -3.17 12.67 -3.72
CA ALA A 288 -3.83 12.11 -2.55
C ALA A 288 -2.97 11.02 -1.88
N LEU A 289 -2.31 10.15 -2.65
CA LEU A 289 -1.34 9.17 -2.12
C LEU A 289 -0.16 9.84 -1.43
N ALA A 290 0.34 10.97 -1.97
CA ALA A 290 1.42 11.72 -1.35
C ALA A 290 0.99 12.37 -0.02
N GLU A 291 -0.25 12.87 0.08
CA GLU A 291 -0.84 13.41 1.32
C GLU A 291 -0.97 12.36 2.43
N CYS A 292 -1.14 11.07 2.07
CA CYS A 292 -1.24 9.97 3.03
C CYS A 292 0.13 9.49 3.58
N ARG A 293 1.26 9.98 3.06
CA ARG A 293 2.60 9.61 3.53
C ARG A 293 2.77 9.97 5.02
N GLY A 294 3.29 9.00 5.80
CA GLY A 294 3.48 9.15 7.26
C GLY A 294 2.36 8.57 8.12
N LYS A 295 1.27 8.08 7.53
CA LYS A 295 0.16 7.42 8.26
C LYS A 295 0.14 5.89 8.09
N GLY A 296 1.29 5.26 7.90
CA GLY A 296 1.39 3.84 7.54
C GLY A 296 1.49 3.63 6.01
N VAL A 297 0.96 2.51 5.51
CA VAL A 297 0.94 2.25 4.05
C VAL A 297 -0.06 3.19 3.39
N PRO A 298 0.36 4.02 2.41
CA PRO A 298 -0.54 4.97 1.75
C PRO A 298 -1.70 4.26 1.05
N GLU A 299 -2.92 4.62 1.44
CA GLU A 299 -4.15 4.09 0.87
C GLU A 299 -5.12 5.22 0.57
N VAL A 300 -5.78 5.16 -0.59
CA VAL A 300 -6.75 6.17 -1.03
C VAL A 300 -8.09 5.51 -1.32
N ASP A 301 -9.15 6.05 -0.73
CA ASP A 301 -10.54 5.72 -1.09
C ASP A 301 -10.94 6.54 -2.32
N LEU A 302 -11.05 5.88 -3.47
CA LEU A 302 -11.39 6.51 -4.76
C LEU A 302 -12.78 7.17 -4.74
N ALA A 303 -13.74 6.59 -4.02
CA ALA A 303 -15.08 7.16 -3.93
C ALA A 303 -15.07 8.45 -3.11
N ALA A 304 -14.36 8.46 -1.98
CA ALA A 304 -14.20 9.66 -1.15
C ALA A 304 -13.43 10.77 -1.90
N LEU A 305 -12.38 10.40 -2.64
CA LEU A 305 -11.61 11.33 -3.46
C LEU A 305 -12.48 11.93 -4.57
N SER A 306 -13.25 11.11 -5.30
CA SER A 306 -14.17 11.56 -6.34
C SER A 306 -15.20 12.55 -5.80
N GLN A 307 -15.79 12.28 -4.63
CA GLN A 307 -16.73 13.19 -3.97
C GLN A 307 -16.03 14.51 -3.58
N ARG A 308 -14.80 14.44 -3.03
CA ARG A 308 -14.03 15.64 -2.68
C ARG A 308 -13.79 16.52 -3.92
N LEU A 309 -13.31 15.93 -5.01
CA LEU A 309 -13.05 16.64 -6.27
C LEU A 309 -14.33 17.24 -6.86
N THR A 310 -15.46 16.53 -6.79
CA THR A 310 -16.76 17.04 -7.26
C THR A 310 -17.20 18.23 -6.41
N ARG A 311 -17.05 18.18 -5.09
CA ARG A 311 -17.38 19.31 -4.19
C ARG A 311 -16.48 20.52 -4.46
N GLU A 312 -15.18 20.29 -4.67
CA GLU A 312 -14.23 21.36 -5.01
C GLU A 312 -14.58 22.00 -6.36
N ALA A 313 -14.90 21.18 -7.38
CA ALA A 313 -15.35 21.67 -8.69
C ALA A 313 -16.65 22.47 -8.61
N GLN A 314 -17.63 21.99 -7.81
CA GLN A 314 -18.86 22.73 -7.55
C GLN A 314 -18.59 24.04 -6.83
N GLY A 315 -17.74 24.02 -5.79
CA GLY A 315 -17.33 25.23 -5.06
C GLY A 315 -16.59 26.26 -5.92
N MET A 316 -15.93 25.82 -6.99
CA MET A 316 -15.26 26.73 -7.94
C MET A 316 -16.21 27.26 -9.04
N ARG A 317 -17.41 26.72 -9.18
CA ARG A 317 -18.38 27.18 -10.17
C ARG A 317 -18.78 28.64 -9.91
N TRP A 318 -18.79 29.45 -10.97
CA TRP A 318 -19.28 30.82 -10.90
C TRP A 318 -20.80 30.82 -10.84
N VAL A 319 -21.37 31.52 -9.87
CA VAL A 319 -22.80 31.67 -9.70
C VAL A 319 -23.15 33.14 -9.57
N SER A 320 -24.28 33.52 -10.13
CA SER A 320 -24.84 34.85 -9.94
C SER A 320 -25.45 34.91 -8.53
N THR A 321 -25.01 35.85 -7.71
CA THR A 321 -25.45 35.99 -6.33
C THR A 321 -25.64 37.47 -5.98
N ASN A 322 -26.30 37.76 -4.87
CA ASN A 322 -26.39 39.09 -4.32
C ASN A 322 -25.30 39.30 -3.24
N LEU A 323 -25.04 40.58 -2.93
CA LEU A 323 -23.99 40.92 -1.95
C LEU A 323 -24.30 40.40 -0.54
N LEU A 324 -25.54 40.18 -0.20
CA LEU A 324 -25.97 39.71 1.12
C LEU A 324 -25.68 38.20 1.33
N GLN A 325 -25.55 37.43 0.23
CA GLN A 325 -25.29 35.99 0.26
C GLN A 325 -23.79 35.64 0.20
N MET A 326 -22.92 36.65 0.10
CA MET A 326 -21.46 36.37 0.09
C MET A 326 -20.96 36.10 1.51
N ARG A 327 -20.37 34.93 1.71
CA ARG A 327 -19.86 34.43 3.00
C ARG A 327 -18.83 35.36 3.66
N ASN A 328 -17.96 35.96 2.84
CA ASN A 328 -16.87 36.81 3.33
C ASN A 328 -17.21 38.30 3.32
N TRP A 329 -18.47 38.67 2.99
CA TRP A 329 -18.86 40.04 3.01
C TRP A 329 -19.39 40.40 4.40
N VAL A 330 -18.53 41.06 5.18
CA VAL A 330 -18.93 41.63 6.48
C VAL A 330 -19.30 43.10 6.24
N PRO A 331 -20.59 43.40 6.17
CA PRO A 331 -21.01 44.79 6.04
C PRO A 331 -20.55 45.58 7.26
N ARG A 332 -19.88 46.72 7.03
CA ARG A 332 -19.63 47.68 8.08
C ARG A 332 -20.95 48.34 8.44
N TRP A 333 -21.74 47.70 9.29
CA TRP A 333 -23.11 48.11 9.63
C TRP A 333 -23.23 49.58 10.01
N ARG A 334 -22.23 50.15 10.71
CA ARG A 334 -22.19 51.58 11.02
C ARG A 334 -22.13 52.46 9.77
N PHE A 335 -21.29 52.06 8.81
CA PHE A 335 -21.15 52.80 7.56
C PHE A 335 -22.37 52.58 6.65
N PHE A 336 -22.90 51.36 6.61
CA PHE A 336 -24.11 51.04 5.90
C PHE A 336 -25.33 51.80 6.44
N LEU A 337 -25.56 51.78 7.75
CA LEU A 337 -26.66 52.53 8.39
C LEU A 337 -26.53 54.03 8.20
N SER A 338 -25.32 54.61 8.33
CA SER A 338 -25.12 56.06 8.11
C SER A 338 -25.32 56.45 6.64
N SER A 339 -24.88 55.65 5.70
CA SER A 339 -24.96 56.00 4.25
C SER A 339 -26.34 55.72 3.63
N PHE A 340 -26.99 54.61 3.99
CA PHE A 340 -28.23 54.19 3.34
C PHE A 340 -29.51 54.51 4.13
N ILE A 341 -29.40 54.81 5.41
CA ILE A 341 -30.55 55.23 6.24
C ILE A 341 -30.31 56.63 6.79
N GLY A 342 -29.15 56.88 7.37
CA GLY A 342 -28.87 58.18 8.04
C GLY A 342 -28.79 59.34 7.06
N LEU A 343 -28.07 59.16 5.92
CA LEU A 343 -27.97 60.25 4.93
C LEU A 343 -29.30 60.55 4.23
N PRO A 344 -30.10 59.59 3.75
CA PRO A 344 -31.43 59.85 3.21
C PRO A 344 -32.36 60.46 4.24
N ALA A 345 -32.33 60.00 5.48
CA ALA A 345 -33.16 60.59 6.58
C ALA A 345 -32.77 62.04 6.85
N LEU A 346 -31.47 62.36 6.90
CA LEU A 346 -30.97 63.70 7.07
C LEU A 346 -31.40 64.60 5.90
N LEU A 347 -31.25 64.13 4.67
CA LEU A 347 -31.68 64.87 3.46
C LEU A 347 -33.18 65.09 3.43
N LEU A 348 -33.98 64.11 3.92
CA LEU A 348 -35.42 64.23 4.06
C LEU A 348 -35.79 65.35 5.03
N VAL A 349 -35.17 65.41 6.21
CA VAL A 349 -35.37 66.48 7.22
C VAL A 349 -35.01 67.86 6.68
N VAL A 350 -33.85 67.95 5.99
CA VAL A 350 -33.39 69.20 5.33
C VAL A 350 -34.38 69.61 4.26
N ALA A 351 -34.87 68.71 3.45
CA ALA A 351 -35.86 68.98 2.41
C ALA A 351 -37.15 69.48 2.98
N MET A 352 -37.67 68.95 4.07
CA MET A 352 -38.89 69.41 4.76
C MET A 352 -38.76 70.81 5.44
N LEU A 353 -37.51 71.12 5.88
CA LEU A 353 -37.31 72.42 6.61
C LEU A 353 -36.89 73.57 5.69
N ALA A 354 -36.17 73.28 4.59
CA ALA A 354 -35.53 74.31 3.80
C ALA A 354 -36.11 74.49 2.39
N LEU A 355 -36.95 73.59 1.90
CA LEU A 355 -37.50 73.67 0.52
C LEU A 355 -38.94 74.25 0.51
N PRO A 356 -39.27 75.06 -0.53
CA PRO A 356 -40.62 75.52 -0.77
C PRO A 356 -41.55 74.31 -1.02
N ARG A 357 -42.80 74.39 -0.51
CA ARG A 357 -43.79 73.31 -0.61
C ARG A 357 -44.02 72.77 -2.00
N ALA A 358 -43.77 73.55 -3.05
CA ALA A 358 -43.90 73.13 -4.46
C ALA A 358 -42.84 72.13 -4.87
N ILE A 359 -41.67 72.09 -4.24
CA ILE A 359 -40.54 71.22 -4.59
C ILE A 359 -40.35 70.08 -3.58
N GLU A 360 -40.92 70.23 -2.39
CA GLU A 360 -40.83 69.31 -1.26
C GLU A 360 -41.26 67.88 -1.66
N ALA A 361 -42.41 67.74 -2.30
CA ALA A 361 -42.91 66.41 -2.76
C ALA A 361 -41.99 65.69 -3.73
N ALA A 362 -41.40 66.43 -4.65
CA ALA A 362 -40.44 65.85 -5.62
C ALA A 362 -39.13 65.43 -4.95
N ALA A 363 -38.62 66.24 -4.02
CA ALA A 363 -37.42 65.93 -3.29
C ALA A 363 -37.60 64.68 -2.35
N VAL A 364 -38.73 64.58 -1.67
CA VAL A 364 -39.11 63.42 -0.85
C VAL A 364 -39.23 62.17 -1.72
N ALA A 365 -39.90 62.23 -2.86
CA ALA A 365 -40.01 61.12 -3.79
C ALA A 365 -38.62 60.65 -4.34
N ALA A 366 -37.72 61.59 -4.64
CA ALA A 366 -36.38 61.30 -5.11
C ALA A 366 -35.53 60.61 -4.00
N ILE A 367 -35.62 61.07 -2.76
CA ILE A 367 -34.85 60.49 -1.61
C ILE A 367 -35.37 59.06 -1.30
N LEU A 368 -36.70 58.86 -1.30
CA LEU A 368 -37.29 57.54 -1.07
C LEU A 368 -36.98 56.60 -2.23
N GLY A 369 -37.01 57.08 -3.49
CA GLY A 369 -36.59 56.32 -4.67
C GLY A 369 -35.15 55.87 -4.61
N PHE A 370 -34.24 56.77 -4.16
CA PHE A 370 -32.84 56.43 -3.99
C PHE A 370 -32.65 55.38 -2.87
N ALA A 371 -33.28 55.52 -1.73
CA ALA A 371 -33.22 54.58 -0.62
C ALA A 371 -33.78 53.20 -1.04
N GLY A 372 -34.93 53.17 -1.73
CA GLY A 372 -35.52 51.93 -2.28
C GLY A 372 -34.63 51.27 -3.34
N GLY A 373 -34.06 52.06 -4.22
CA GLY A 373 -33.10 51.57 -5.25
C GLY A 373 -31.83 50.98 -4.65
N ALA A 374 -31.31 51.59 -3.59
CA ALA A 374 -30.15 51.08 -2.88
C ALA A 374 -30.42 49.72 -2.18
N VAL A 375 -31.60 49.57 -1.56
CA VAL A 375 -32.02 48.29 -0.95
C VAL A 375 -32.22 47.24 -2.03
N ALA A 376 -32.89 47.59 -3.13
CA ALA A 376 -33.07 46.66 -4.28
C ALA A 376 -31.74 46.23 -4.88
N ALA A 377 -30.77 47.13 -5.01
CA ALA A 377 -29.42 46.81 -5.55
C ALA A 377 -28.66 45.79 -4.69
N LEU A 378 -28.91 45.72 -3.39
CA LEU A 378 -28.33 44.71 -2.49
C LEU A 378 -29.02 43.36 -2.62
N ALA A 379 -30.30 43.32 -2.97
CA ALA A 379 -31.09 42.09 -3.06
C ALA A 379 -31.04 41.43 -4.45
N VAL A 380 -30.76 42.20 -5.52
CA VAL A 380 -30.73 41.67 -6.88
C VAL A 380 -29.42 40.90 -7.12
N PRO A 381 -29.44 39.71 -7.73
CA PRO A 381 -28.25 38.90 -8.03
C PRO A 381 -27.52 39.46 -9.25
N TRP A 382 -26.63 40.44 -9.07
CA TRP A 382 -25.84 41.10 -10.11
C TRP A 382 -24.33 40.93 -9.94
N VAL A 383 -23.92 40.22 -8.89
CA VAL A 383 -22.51 39.89 -8.65
C VAL A 383 -22.27 38.45 -9.05
N ILE A 384 -21.18 38.20 -9.78
CA ILE A 384 -20.71 36.87 -10.11
C ILE A 384 -19.64 36.48 -9.09
N ALA A 385 -19.90 35.47 -8.29
CA ALA A 385 -18.97 34.96 -7.27
C ALA A 385 -18.78 33.44 -7.40
N ARG A 386 -17.72 32.90 -6.80
CA ARG A 386 -17.56 31.44 -6.72
C ARG A 386 -18.56 30.89 -5.71
N GLN A 387 -19.14 29.73 -6.02
CA GLN A 387 -20.17 29.10 -5.15
C GLN A 387 -19.68 28.89 -3.72
N ARG A 388 -18.40 28.62 -3.49
CA ARG A 388 -17.80 28.48 -2.16
C ARG A 388 -17.81 29.77 -1.33
N ASP A 389 -17.92 30.93 -1.98
CA ASP A 389 -17.90 32.27 -1.37
C ASP A 389 -19.33 32.76 -1.08
N VAL A 390 -20.34 31.95 -1.45
CA VAL A 390 -21.79 32.19 -1.23
C VAL A 390 -22.24 31.34 -0.04
N ASN A 391 -23.07 31.91 0.84
CA ASN A 391 -23.64 31.20 2.01
C ASN A 391 -24.72 30.20 1.59
#